data_6136d9bb7696e8f77a661f7431203d24
#
_entry.id   6136d9bb7696e8f77a661f7431203d24
#
_cell.length_a   1.000
_cell.length_b   1.000
_cell.length_c   1.000
_cell.angle_alpha   90.00
_cell.angle_beta   90.00
_cell.angle_gamma   90.00
#
_symmetry.space_group_name_H-M   'P 1'
#
loop_
_entity.id
_entity.type
_entity.pdbx_description
1 polymer ?
#
loop_
_entity_poly.entity_id
_entity_poly.type
_entity_poly.pdbx_seq_one_letter_code
_entity_poly.pdbx_strand_id
1 'polypeptide(L)'
;MLPALVALLAVLLPAGCRAADDTGAAPPPPGPLHWPVAAPPAIDPGRPVLWVALAAHVGPDAPGAQAPPLRLQAASGTLRLRDAAGRTADVPELLIDWRWQPLEQPLRLRRRVLGPFASFESAEQAAERWRAAGVAAVVARPRDWEVWAPVASADPAGWTGRVVEVVATGRPVPVWRSAKGPLTLQGPVTLEAASGLRWAQGVHGGPFRLQSDAHGRWTLVEQVPLERYLEGVVPHEIGAGSPQAALAAQAVLARTWALRNSHRFAVDGYHLCADTQCQVYSDPRQAGASVRRAIADTRLQVLTWDGRPIHAVYHASNGGVSAGFEEVWSGSPLPYLRPAIDGPDSLVARFPLPLTPPALVSLLADGRQAYGSDHGRFRWQRLLTADRLQQAIGADAGRTGRPTGLRVLERGPSGRVLALEIQGPSGVVVLRRDAIRRSLRELPSTLFTVEALASGRWRLDGGGFGHGAGLSQAGAITLASRGWTSRRILEHYYPGAALQVLGLNGQAP
;
A
#
# COMPACT_ATOMS: atom_id res chain seq x y z
N MET A 1 -76.49 -44.32 -1.35
CA MET A 1 -77.83 -43.70 -1.64
C MET A 1 -77.73 -42.25 -1.09
N LEU A 2 -77.66 -41.32 -1.95
CA LEU A 2 -78.30 -40.00 -2.07
C LEU A 2 -78.49 -39.12 -0.84
N PRO A 3 -78.62 -37.80 -1.13
CA PRO A 3 -77.71 -36.86 -1.68
C PRO A 3 -77.61 -35.59 -0.79
N ALA A 4 -76.63 -34.75 -1.20
CA ALA A 4 -76.33 -33.48 -0.63
C ALA A 4 -77.33 -32.38 -0.97
N LEU A 5 -77.55 -31.45 -0.08
CA LEU A 5 -78.23 -30.18 -0.37
C LEU A 5 -77.21 -29.03 -0.14
N VAL A 6 -76.98 -28.27 -1.22
CA VAL A 6 -76.20 -27.06 -1.26
C VAL A 6 -77.05 -25.86 -0.84
N ALA A 7 -76.67 -25.12 0.15
CA ALA A 7 -77.23 -23.82 0.48
C ALA A 7 -76.26 -22.69 0.07
N LEU A 8 -76.69 -21.89 -0.89
CA LEU A 8 -76.00 -20.66 -1.32
C LEU A 8 -76.31 -19.55 -0.30
N LEU A 9 -75.31 -19.03 0.32
CA LEU A 9 -75.36 -17.75 1.07
C LEU A 9 -74.59 -16.66 0.32
N ALA A 10 -75.36 -15.75 -0.26
CA ALA A 10 -74.81 -14.53 -0.86
C ALA A 10 -74.50 -13.52 0.24
N VAL A 11 -73.27 -13.16 0.40
CA VAL A 11 -72.81 -12.04 1.27
C VAL A 11 -72.37 -10.85 0.40
N LEU A 12 -73.10 -9.76 0.55
CA LEU A 12 -72.87 -8.47 -0.04
C LEU A 12 -71.54 -7.91 0.50
N LEU A 13 -70.59 -7.57 -0.40
CA LEU A 13 -69.36 -6.81 -0.13
C LEU A 13 -69.67 -5.30 -0.23
N PRO A 14 -69.19 -4.47 0.70
CA PRO A 14 -69.25 -3.04 0.53
C PRO A 14 -68.07 -2.60 -0.38
N ALA A 15 -68.38 -1.66 -1.26
CA ALA A 15 -67.45 -1.03 -2.18
C ALA A 15 -66.46 -0.08 -1.44
N GLY A 16 -65.22 -0.09 -1.87
CA GLY A 16 -64.39 1.08 -1.90
C GLY A 16 -63.31 1.24 -0.84
N CYS A 17 -62.12 0.74 -1.16
CA CYS A 17 -60.90 1.49 -0.94
C CYS A 17 -59.97 1.17 -2.12
N ARG A 18 -59.77 2.11 -3.02
CA ARG A 18 -58.69 2.08 -4.01
C ARG A 18 -57.37 2.19 -3.21
N ALA A 19 -56.63 1.09 -3.16
CA ALA A 19 -55.21 1.14 -2.84
C ALA A 19 -54.54 1.93 -3.94
N ALA A 20 -53.85 2.97 -3.56
CA ALA A 20 -52.95 3.68 -4.47
C ALA A 20 -51.89 2.67 -4.95
N ASP A 21 -51.77 2.46 -6.25
CA ASP A 21 -50.65 1.76 -6.87
C ASP A 21 -49.38 2.56 -6.53
N ASP A 22 -48.73 2.13 -5.47
CA ASP A 22 -47.33 2.51 -5.21
C ASP A 22 -46.50 1.67 -6.22
N THR A 23 -46.41 2.18 -7.46
CA THR A 23 -45.45 1.70 -8.44
C THR A 23 -44.07 2.10 -7.90
N GLY A 24 -43.57 1.29 -6.97
CA GLY A 24 -42.20 1.38 -6.50
C GLY A 24 -41.27 1.31 -7.68
N ALA A 25 -40.87 2.48 -8.19
CA ALA A 25 -39.82 2.57 -9.18
C ALA A 25 -38.61 1.82 -8.58
N ALA A 26 -38.11 0.83 -9.30
CA ALA A 26 -36.92 0.12 -8.89
C ALA A 26 -35.85 1.16 -8.51
N PRO A 27 -35.15 0.97 -7.39
CA PRO A 27 -34.12 1.93 -6.99
C PRO A 27 -33.16 2.14 -8.17
N PRO A 28 -32.78 3.38 -8.48
CA PRO A 28 -31.88 3.64 -9.59
C PRO A 28 -30.59 2.81 -9.40
N PRO A 29 -30.01 2.31 -10.48
CA PRO A 29 -28.80 1.49 -10.40
C PRO A 29 -27.74 2.24 -9.59
N PRO A 30 -26.95 1.52 -8.75
CA PRO A 30 -25.95 2.15 -7.93
C PRO A 30 -25.00 2.97 -8.82
N GLY A 31 -24.84 4.25 -8.50
CA GLY A 31 -23.94 5.13 -9.23
C GLY A 31 -22.48 4.65 -9.13
N PRO A 32 -21.60 5.14 -10.01
CA PRO A 32 -20.20 4.72 -10.00
C PRO A 32 -19.53 5.09 -8.67
N LEU A 33 -18.60 4.22 -8.21
CA LEU A 33 -17.83 4.42 -6.97
C LEU A 33 -16.75 5.51 -7.14
N HIS A 34 -16.25 5.68 -8.35
CA HIS A 34 -15.15 6.57 -8.70
C HIS A 34 -15.28 7.05 -10.15
N TRP A 35 -14.42 7.97 -10.54
CA TRP A 35 -14.31 8.36 -11.96
C TRP A 35 -14.02 7.15 -12.84
N PRO A 36 -14.57 7.12 -14.06
CA PRO A 36 -14.28 6.05 -15.00
C PRO A 36 -12.79 6.04 -15.36
N VAL A 37 -12.09 4.97 -15.02
CA VAL A 37 -10.68 4.74 -15.32
C VAL A 37 -10.54 3.32 -15.82
N ALA A 38 -9.79 3.13 -16.90
CA ALA A 38 -9.43 1.79 -17.36
C ALA A 38 -8.42 1.17 -16.38
N ALA A 39 -8.65 -0.07 -15.98
CA ALA A 39 -7.66 -0.82 -15.19
C ALA A 39 -6.34 -0.94 -15.97
N PRO A 40 -5.19 -1.03 -15.28
CA PRO A 40 -3.92 -1.33 -15.95
C PRO A 40 -4.00 -2.70 -16.60
N PRO A 41 -3.22 -2.97 -17.68
CA PRO A 41 -3.21 -4.27 -18.33
C PRO A 41 -2.70 -5.35 -17.36
N ALA A 42 -3.19 -6.58 -17.53
CA ALA A 42 -2.62 -7.72 -16.80
C ALA A 42 -1.13 -7.87 -17.14
N ILE A 43 -0.32 -8.26 -16.15
CA ILE A 43 1.12 -8.45 -16.34
C ILE A 43 1.35 -9.80 -17.06
N ASP A 44 2.02 -9.73 -18.21
CA ASP A 44 2.48 -10.92 -18.93
C ASP A 44 3.68 -11.55 -18.20
N PRO A 45 3.58 -12.80 -17.70
CA PRO A 45 4.69 -13.46 -17.03
C PRO A 45 5.97 -13.61 -17.88
N GLY A 46 5.81 -13.72 -19.19
CA GLY A 46 6.94 -13.87 -20.14
C GLY A 46 7.67 -12.54 -20.39
N ARG A 47 6.94 -11.42 -20.28
CA ARG A 47 7.45 -10.07 -20.50
C ARG A 47 6.83 -9.08 -19.51
N PRO A 48 7.11 -9.21 -18.22
CA PRO A 48 6.44 -8.42 -17.22
C PRO A 48 6.80 -6.93 -17.34
N VAL A 49 5.77 -6.10 -17.55
CA VAL A 49 5.86 -4.63 -17.59
C VAL A 49 4.98 -4.07 -16.49
N LEU A 50 5.56 -3.20 -15.67
CA LEU A 50 4.85 -2.49 -14.63
C LEU A 50 4.43 -1.10 -15.12
N TRP A 51 3.24 -0.68 -14.73
CA TRP A 51 2.79 0.70 -14.85
C TRP A 51 3.01 1.37 -13.50
N VAL A 52 4.02 2.26 -13.42
CA VAL A 52 4.45 2.91 -12.17
C VAL A 52 4.11 4.38 -12.22
N ALA A 53 3.30 4.85 -11.27
CA ALA A 53 2.99 6.27 -11.17
C ALA A 53 4.20 7.05 -10.64
N LEU A 54 4.75 7.93 -11.49
CA LEU A 54 5.79 8.88 -11.11
C LEU A 54 5.21 10.10 -10.40
N ALA A 55 3.99 10.52 -10.78
CA ALA A 55 3.22 11.55 -10.11
C ALA A 55 1.73 11.20 -10.19
N ALA A 56 1.08 11.12 -9.03
CA ALA A 56 -0.35 10.87 -8.93
C ALA A 56 -1.10 12.14 -8.51
N HIS A 57 -2.37 12.21 -8.88
CA HIS A 57 -3.30 13.27 -8.49
C HIS A 57 -2.83 14.68 -8.86
N VAL A 58 -2.23 14.84 -10.05
CA VAL A 58 -1.81 16.15 -10.57
C VAL A 58 -3.00 16.91 -11.15
N GLY A 59 -2.90 18.24 -11.11
CA GLY A 59 -3.99 19.15 -11.48
C GLY A 59 -4.83 19.60 -10.29
N PRO A 60 -5.67 20.65 -10.44
CA PRO A 60 -6.54 21.15 -9.39
C PRO A 60 -7.63 20.13 -9.05
N ASP A 61 -8.08 20.13 -7.80
CA ASP A 61 -9.12 19.26 -7.25
C ASP A 61 -10.50 19.92 -7.19
N ALA A 62 -10.57 21.23 -7.44
CA ALA A 62 -11.82 22.00 -7.43
C ALA A 62 -11.78 23.15 -8.46
N PRO A 63 -12.97 23.72 -8.86
CA PRO A 63 -13.02 24.91 -9.65
C PRO A 63 -12.30 26.08 -8.95
N GLY A 64 -11.44 26.80 -9.68
CA GLY A 64 -10.66 27.92 -9.16
C GLY A 64 -9.47 27.55 -8.29
N ALA A 65 -9.30 26.28 -7.90
CA ALA A 65 -8.10 25.83 -7.22
C ALA A 65 -6.87 25.95 -8.13
N GLN A 66 -5.75 26.36 -7.53
CA GLN A 66 -4.47 26.45 -8.25
C GLN A 66 -3.72 25.12 -8.13
N ALA A 67 -3.10 24.69 -9.23
CA ALA A 67 -2.17 23.56 -9.25
C ALA A 67 -0.92 23.97 -10.04
N PRO A 68 0.27 23.50 -9.61
CA PRO A 68 1.48 23.81 -10.36
C PRO A 68 1.41 23.20 -11.76
N PRO A 69 2.03 23.86 -12.76
CA PRO A 69 2.14 23.29 -14.09
C PRO A 69 2.99 22.03 -14.05
N LEU A 70 2.61 21.02 -14.85
CA LEU A 70 3.40 19.82 -15.03
C LEU A 70 4.47 20.05 -16.11
N ARG A 71 5.73 19.98 -15.71
CA ARG A 71 6.87 20.14 -16.62
C ARG A 71 7.47 18.77 -16.92
N LEU A 72 7.52 18.41 -18.20
CA LEU A 72 8.10 17.16 -18.68
C LEU A 72 9.19 17.49 -19.70
N GLN A 73 10.43 17.04 -19.44
CA GLN A 73 11.59 17.37 -20.25
C GLN A 73 12.34 16.10 -20.65
N ALA A 74 12.70 15.96 -21.93
CA ALA A 74 13.61 14.90 -22.37
C ALA A 74 14.99 15.08 -21.70
N ALA A 75 15.68 13.98 -21.39
CA ALA A 75 17.04 14.06 -20.84
C ALA A 75 18.03 14.69 -21.83
N SER A 76 17.83 14.43 -23.12
CA SER A 76 18.46 15.12 -24.25
C SER A 76 17.57 14.96 -25.50
N GLY A 77 17.72 15.82 -26.48
CA GLY A 77 16.90 15.80 -27.70
C GLY A 77 15.45 16.18 -27.44
N THR A 78 14.52 15.42 -27.99
CA THR A 78 13.07 15.69 -27.92
C THR A 78 12.31 14.55 -27.26
N LEU A 79 11.15 14.88 -26.71
CA LEU A 79 10.09 13.93 -26.38
C LEU A 79 8.99 14.02 -27.44
N ARG A 80 8.47 12.88 -27.84
CA ARG A 80 7.33 12.75 -28.71
C ARG A 80 6.07 12.60 -27.88
N LEU A 81 5.13 13.52 -28.06
CA LEU A 81 3.79 13.37 -27.49
C LEU A 81 2.80 12.90 -28.56
N ARG A 82 1.81 12.10 -28.12
CA ARG A 82 0.61 11.77 -28.90
C ARG A 82 -0.59 11.77 -27.97
N ASP A 83 -1.61 12.54 -28.28
CA ASP A 83 -2.86 12.57 -27.52
C ASP A 83 -3.93 11.63 -28.10
N ALA A 84 -5.05 11.49 -27.41
CA ALA A 84 -6.14 10.60 -27.83
C ALA A 84 -6.86 11.07 -29.11
N ALA A 85 -6.73 12.34 -29.48
CA ALA A 85 -7.22 12.87 -30.80
C ALA A 85 -6.26 12.55 -31.95
N GLY A 86 -5.13 11.84 -31.68
CA GLY A 86 -4.12 11.50 -32.67
C GLY A 86 -3.15 12.63 -33.01
N ARG A 87 -3.21 13.77 -32.33
CA ARG A 87 -2.26 14.88 -32.51
C ARG A 87 -0.89 14.49 -31.97
N THR A 88 0.15 14.76 -32.75
CA THR A 88 1.54 14.45 -32.39
C THR A 88 2.39 15.71 -32.44
N ALA A 89 3.43 15.76 -31.60
CA ALA A 89 4.47 16.78 -31.64
C ALA A 89 5.78 16.22 -31.06
N ASP A 90 6.91 16.72 -31.61
CA ASP A 90 8.24 16.45 -31.06
C ASP A 90 8.76 17.76 -30.46
N VAL A 91 9.01 17.77 -29.15
CA VAL A 91 9.40 18.96 -28.38
C VAL A 91 10.48 18.60 -27.36
N PRO A 92 11.43 19.52 -27.06
CA PRO A 92 12.43 19.27 -26.02
C PRO A 92 11.82 19.25 -24.60
N GLU A 93 10.73 20.03 -24.44
CA GLU A 93 10.03 20.20 -23.18
C GLU A 93 8.52 20.35 -23.44
N LEU A 94 7.72 19.77 -22.57
CA LEU A 94 6.27 19.92 -22.54
C LEU A 94 5.90 20.58 -21.21
N LEU A 95 5.30 21.78 -21.29
CA LEU A 95 4.77 22.48 -20.13
C LEU A 95 3.24 22.45 -20.19
N ILE A 96 2.63 21.79 -19.22
CA ILE A 96 1.18 21.57 -19.14
C ILE A 96 0.61 22.39 -18.00
N ASP A 97 -0.31 23.30 -18.34
CA ASP A 97 -1.21 23.96 -17.40
C ASP A 97 -2.50 23.17 -17.25
N TRP A 98 -3.32 23.57 -16.31
CA TRP A 98 -4.59 22.95 -16.02
C TRP A 98 -5.73 23.96 -16.23
N ARG A 99 -6.75 23.53 -16.96
CA ARG A 99 -7.99 24.28 -17.10
C ARG A 99 -9.14 23.46 -16.57
N TRP A 100 -9.99 24.08 -15.74
CA TRP A 100 -11.22 23.42 -15.29
C TRP A 100 -12.22 23.36 -16.43
N GLN A 101 -12.71 22.18 -16.78
CA GLN A 101 -13.73 21.95 -17.78
C GLN A 101 -15.01 21.48 -17.10
N PRO A 102 -16.12 22.24 -17.18
CA PRO A 102 -17.41 21.79 -16.70
C PRO A 102 -17.86 20.52 -17.43
N LEU A 103 -18.58 19.65 -16.71
CA LEU A 103 -19.27 18.50 -17.28
C LEU A 103 -20.64 18.94 -17.79
N GLU A 104 -21.12 18.37 -18.90
CA GLU A 104 -22.50 18.57 -19.41
C GLU A 104 -23.54 18.15 -18.37
N GLN A 105 -23.27 17.04 -17.67
CA GLN A 105 -24.08 16.59 -16.54
C GLN A 105 -23.15 16.28 -15.35
N PRO A 106 -23.51 16.73 -14.13
CA PRO A 106 -22.72 16.40 -12.94
C PRO A 106 -22.62 14.90 -12.71
N LEU A 107 -21.40 14.43 -12.45
CA LEU A 107 -21.15 13.04 -12.10
C LEU A 107 -21.34 12.86 -10.59
N ARG A 108 -22.32 12.04 -10.20
CA ARG A 108 -22.58 11.69 -8.80
C ARG A 108 -21.88 10.39 -8.46
N LEU A 109 -20.91 10.46 -7.56
CA LEU A 109 -20.18 9.31 -7.02
C LEU A 109 -20.72 9.02 -5.62
N ARG A 110 -21.32 7.84 -5.41
CA ARG A 110 -21.85 7.43 -4.10
C ARG A 110 -21.25 6.11 -3.70
N ARG A 111 -20.69 6.08 -2.50
CA ARG A 111 -20.00 4.89 -2.01
C ARG A 111 -20.07 4.76 -0.51
N ARG A 112 -20.02 3.52 -0.03
CA ARG A 112 -19.74 3.20 1.35
C ARG A 112 -18.25 3.07 1.53
N VAL A 113 -17.70 3.68 2.58
CA VAL A 113 -16.26 3.81 2.80
C VAL A 113 -15.88 3.26 4.15
N LEU A 114 -14.94 2.32 4.18
CA LEU A 114 -14.21 1.93 5.40
C LEU A 114 -12.85 2.63 5.43
N GLY A 115 -12.36 2.93 6.62
CA GLY A 115 -11.09 3.60 6.81
C GLY A 115 -11.22 4.95 7.52
N PRO A 116 -10.12 5.70 7.66
CA PRO A 116 -8.81 5.46 7.03
C PRO A 116 -8.04 4.28 7.65
N PHE A 117 -7.27 3.58 6.80
CA PHE A 117 -6.37 2.52 7.22
C PHE A 117 -4.92 3.01 7.24
N ALA A 118 -4.11 2.40 8.11
CA ALA A 118 -2.70 2.73 8.26
C ALA A 118 -1.83 2.25 7.09
N SER A 119 -2.24 1.15 6.43
CA SER A 119 -1.52 0.52 5.32
C SER A 119 -2.49 -0.08 4.29
N PHE A 120 -1.96 -0.37 3.10
CA PHE A 120 -2.68 -1.12 2.07
C PHE A 120 -3.07 -2.51 2.56
N GLU A 121 -2.17 -3.20 3.25
CA GLU A 121 -2.38 -4.55 3.74
C GLU A 121 -3.59 -4.62 4.68
N SER A 122 -3.74 -3.64 5.58
CA SER A 122 -4.91 -3.53 6.47
C SER A 122 -6.20 -3.16 5.71
N ALA A 123 -6.12 -2.31 4.69
CA ALA A 123 -7.24 -1.98 3.82
C ALA A 123 -7.67 -3.19 2.96
N GLU A 124 -6.69 -3.91 2.39
CA GLU A 124 -6.96 -5.09 1.56
C GLU A 124 -7.65 -6.20 2.36
N GLN A 125 -7.26 -6.42 3.61
CA GLN A 125 -7.96 -7.37 4.50
C GLN A 125 -9.43 -6.97 4.74
N ALA A 126 -9.72 -5.70 4.85
CA ALA A 126 -11.11 -5.23 4.96
C ALA A 126 -11.88 -5.39 3.64
N ALA A 127 -11.22 -5.12 2.50
CA ALA A 127 -11.78 -5.34 1.17
C ALA A 127 -12.07 -6.82 0.89
N GLU A 128 -11.16 -7.72 1.28
CA GLU A 128 -11.33 -9.17 1.13
C GLU A 128 -12.58 -9.69 1.88
N ARG A 129 -12.89 -9.14 3.06
CA ARG A 129 -14.11 -9.49 3.79
C ARG A 129 -15.36 -9.10 3.02
N TRP A 130 -15.39 -7.93 2.40
CA TRP A 130 -16.49 -7.51 1.54
C TRP A 130 -16.59 -8.38 0.29
N ARG A 131 -15.46 -8.66 -0.37
CA ARG A 131 -15.42 -9.50 -1.58
C ARG A 131 -15.88 -10.94 -1.28
N ALA A 132 -15.50 -11.50 -0.12
CA ALA A 132 -15.95 -12.81 0.34
C ALA A 132 -17.48 -12.84 0.59
N ALA A 133 -18.09 -11.72 0.91
CA ALA A 133 -19.55 -11.55 1.01
C ALA A 133 -20.22 -11.18 -0.33
N GLY A 134 -19.51 -11.27 -1.47
CA GLY A 134 -20.03 -10.96 -2.80
C GLY A 134 -20.12 -9.47 -3.13
N VAL A 135 -19.53 -8.58 -2.32
CA VAL A 135 -19.56 -7.14 -2.53
C VAL A 135 -18.38 -6.72 -3.43
N ALA A 136 -18.66 -5.94 -4.48
CA ALA A 136 -17.65 -5.36 -5.35
C ALA A 136 -16.91 -4.23 -4.60
N ALA A 137 -15.88 -4.59 -3.83
CA ALA A 137 -15.09 -3.66 -3.06
C ALA A 137 -13.74 -3.39 -3.71
N VAL A 138 -13.32 -2.12 -3.72
CA VAL A 138 -12.02 -1.66 -4.23
C VAL A 138 -11.24 -0.96 -3.14
N VAL A 139 -9.91 -1.14 -3.13
CA VAL A 139 -9.02 -0.34 -2.28
C VAL A 139 -8.60 0.90 -3.06
N ALA A 140 -8.64 2.05 -2.40
CA ALA A 140 -8.27 3.33 -2.96
C ALA A 140 -7.43 4.15 -1.97
N ARG A 141 -6.70 5.14 -2.48
CA ARG A 141 -5.88 6.02 -1.64
C ARG A 141 -6.06 7.49 -2.03
N PRO A 142 -7.21 8.09 -1.71
CA PRO A 142 -7.42 9.52 -1.98
C PRO A 142 -6.41 10.41 -1.23
N ARG A 143 -6.16 10.12 0.01
CA ARG A 143 -5.14 10.70 0.91
C ARG A 143 -4.56 9.61 1.82
N ASP A 144 -5.44 8.86 2.45
CA ASP A 144 -5.16 7.68 3.26
C ASP A 144 -5.79 6.45 2.58
N TRP A 145 -5.40 5.25 2.99
CA TRP A 145 -5.99 4.04 2.46
C TRP A 145 -7.44 3.89 2.90
N GLU A 146 -8.33 3.64 1.95
CA GLU A 146 -9.76 3.41 2.14
C GLU A 146 -10.21 2.19 1.35
N VAL A 147 -11.32 1.61 1.77
CA VAL A 147 -12.04 0.62 0.96
C VAL A 147 -13.39 1.19 0.57
N TRP A 148 -13.70 1.15 -0.72
CA TRP A 148 -14.93 1.65 -1.28
C TRP A 148 -15.81 0.52 -1.78
N ALA A 149 -17.10 0.57 -1.44
CA ALA A 149 -18.11 -0.39 -1.84
C ALA A 149 -19.40 0.33 -2.25
N PRO A 150 -20.34 -0.36 -2.97
CA PRO A 150 -21.67 0.18 -3.25
C PRO A 150 -22.37 0.64 -1.98
N VAL A 151 -23.10 1.75 -2.05
CA VAL A 151 -23.76 2.37 -0.89
C VAL A 151 -24.66 1.41 -0.10
N ALA A 152 -25.34 0.50 -0.80
CA ALA A 152 -26.26 -0.48 -0.20
C ALA A 152 -25.54 -1.63 0.52
N SER A 153 -24.22 -1.73 0.45
CA SER A 153 -23.46 -2.81 1.07
C SER A 153 -23.55 -2.76 2.59
N ALA A 154 -23.81 -3.88 3.23
CA ALA A 154 -23.70 -4.02 4.68
C ALA A 154 -22.23 -3.94 5.11
N ASP A 155 -21.97 -3.38 6.29
CA ASP A 155 -20.63 -3.36 6.84
C ASP A 155 -20.15 -4.77 7.23
N PRO A 156 -18.88 -5.11 6.99
CA PRO A 156 -18.33 -6.36 7.52
C PRO A 156 -18.31 -6.33 9.05
N ALA A 157 -18.43 -7.50 9.67
CA ALA A 157 -18.42 -7.63 11.13
C ALA A 157 -17.19 -6.94 11.75
N GLY A 158 -17.44 -6.10 12.75
CA GLY A 158 -16.40 -5.34 13.47
C GLY A 158 -15.94 -4.04 12.77
N TRP A 159 -16.58 -3.64 11.68
CA TRP A 159 -16.31 -2.38 10.98
C TRP A 159 -17.56 -1.50 10.90
N THR A 160 -17.37 -0.20 10.87
CA THR A 160 -18.43 0.77 10.64
C THR A 160 -18.05 1.66 9.47
N GLY A 161 -18.79 1.57 8.38
CA GLY A 161 -18.61 2.36 7.18
C GLY A 161 -19.39 3.67 7.25
N ARG A 162 -18.87 4.68 6.55
CA ARG A 162 -19.58 5.95 6.30
C ARG A 162 -20.04 6.01 4.85
N VAL A 163 -21.17 6.65 4.59
CA VAL A 163 -21.59 6.98 3.23
C VAL A 163 -20.91 8.28 2.80
N VAL A 164 -20.32 8.26 1.62
CA VAL A 164 -19.68 9.43 0.99
C VAL A 164 -20.34 9.67 -0.35
N GLU A 165 -20.79 10.89 -0.57
CA GLU A 165 -21.30 11.39 -1.85
C GLU A 165 -20.42 12.54 -2.32
N VAL A 166 -19.97 12.46 -3.59
CA VAL A 166 -19.21 13.50 -4.27
C VAL A 166 -19.95 13.87 -5.55
N VAL A 167 -20.25 15.13 -5.73
CA VAL A 167 -20.85 15.65 -6.98
C VAL A 167 -19.76 16.39 -7.74
N ALA A 168 -19.24 15.77 -8.79
CA ALA A 168 -18.27 16.39 -9.66
C ALA A 168 -18.99 17.18 -10.78
N THR A 169 -18.82 18.50 -10.78
CA THR A 169 -19.40 19.41 -11.78
C THR A 169 -18.46 19.71 -12.94
N GLY A 170 -17.23 19.27 -12.86
CA GLY A 170 -16.18 19.45 -13.86
C GLY A 170 -14.94 18.63 -13.52
N ARG A 171 -13.91 18.79 -14.33
CA ARG A 171 -12.59 18.15 -14.13
C ARG A 171 -11.46 19.03 -14.68
N PRO A 172 -10.24 18.89 -14.16
CA PRO A 172 -9.08 19.49 -14.80
C PRO A 172 -8.81 18.83 -16.15
N VAL A 173 -8.45 19.62 -17.14
CA VAL A 173 -7.95 19.15 -18.43
C VAL A 173 -6.57 19.72 -18.70
N PRO A 174 -5.63 18.94 -19.24
CA PRO A 174 -4.28 19.40 -19.52
C PRO A 174 -4.28 20.36 -20.72
N VAL A 175 -3.57 21.49 -20.58
CA VAL A 175 -3.39 22.49 -21.63
C VAL A 175 -1.91 22.68 -21.87
N TRP A 176 -1.44 22.23 -23.00
CA TRP A 176 -0.05 22.41 -23.39
C TRP A 176 0.22 23.86 -23.82
N ARG A 177 1.27 24.49 -23.26
CA ARG A 177 1.81 25.77 -23.73
C ARG A 177 2.63 25.54 -25.00
N SER A 178 1.96 25.41 -26.15
CA SER A 178 2.69 25.22 -27.40
C SER A 178 3.18 26.55 -27.98
N ALA A 179 4.17 26.50 -28.88
CA ALA A 179 4.68 27.67 -29.57
C ALA A 179 3.59 28.40 -30.46
N LYS A 180 2.53 27.68 -30.81
CA LYS A 180 1.40 28.19 -31.58
C LYS A 180 0.23 28.65 -30.70
N GLY A 181 0.44 28.70 -29.37
CA GLY A 181 -0.58 29.04 -28.37
C GLY A 181 -1.04 27.83 -27.54
N PRO A 182 -1.92 28.06 -26.55
CA PRO A 182 -2.38 27.00 -25.64
C PRO A 182 -3.23 25.97 -26.39
N LEU A 183 -2.90 24.68 -26.21
CA LEU A 183 -3.57 23.55 -26.84
C LEU A 183 -4.11 22.61 -25.79
N THR A 184 -5.43 22.42 -25.71
CA THR A 184 -6.04 21.41 -24.84
C THR A 184 -5.72 20.01 -25.35
N LEU A 185 -5.08 19.20 -24.55
CA LEU A 185 -4.76 17.81 -24.85
C LEU A 185 -5.94 16.89 -24.48
N GLN A 186 -6.19 15.89 -25.30
CA GLN A 186 -7.16 14.85 -25.01
C GLN A 186 -6.44 13.63 -24.44
N GLY A 187 -6.85 13.21 -23.25
CA GLY A 187 -6.25 12.05 -22.61
C GLY A 187 -6.81 10.71 -23.09
N PRO A 188 -6.04 9.64 -22.98
CA PRO A 188 -4.66 9.63 -22.44
C PRO A 188 -3.64 10.23 -23.43
N VAL A 189 -2.62 10.90 -22.86
CA VAL A 189 -1.48 11.41 -23.64
C VAL A 189 -0.30 10.44 -23.46
N THR A 190 0.20 9.88 -24.56
CA THR A 190 1.41 9.06 -24.54
C THR A 190 2.63 9.91 -24.83
N LEU A 191 3.75 9.59 -24.19
CA LEU A 191 5.00 10.30 -24.28
C LEU A 191 6.15 9.32 -24.45
N GLU A 192 7.03 9.58 -25.40
CA GLU A 192 8.23 8.82 -25.65
C GLU A 192 9.45 9.74 -25.70
N ALA A 193 10.53 9.38 -25.05
CA ALA A 193 11.79 10.11 -25.10
C ALA A 193 12.93 9.08 -25.22
N ALA A 194 13.64 9.08 -26.34
CA ALA A 194 14.70 8.11 -26.59
C ALA A 194 15.82 8.17 -25.53
N SER A 195 16.11 9.38 -25.01
CA SER A 195 17.08 9.62 -23.94
C SER A 195 16.50 9.47 -22.53
N GLY A 196 15.19 9.20 -22.43
CA GLY A 196 14.41 9.19 -21.18
C GLY A 196 13.89 10.58 -20.81
N LEU A 197 12.98 10.57 -19.83
CA LEU A 197 12.33 11.75 -19.25
C LEU A 197 13.03 12.14 -17.94
N ARG A 198 13.38 13.42 -17.80
CA ARG A 198 13.81 13.97 -16.51
C ARG A 198 12.61 14.09 -15.59
N TRP A 199 12.67 13.42 -14.44
CA TRP A 199 11.64 13.50 -13.42
C TRP A 199 12.28 13.47 -12.03
N ALA A 200 11.86 14.41 -11.15
CA ALA A 200 12.49 14.61 -9.86
C ALA A 200 14.02 14.73 -10.01
N GLN A 201 14.79 13.88 -9.36
CA GLN A 201 16.26 13.89 -9.43
C GLN A 201 16.84 12.81 -10.37
N GLY A 202 15.99 12.22 -11.23
CA GLY A 202 16.38 11.09 -12.05
C GLY A 202 15.95 11.18 -13.51
N VAL A 203 16.29 10.15 -14.28
CA VAL A 203 15.85 9.97 -15.64
C VAL A 203 15.23 8.57 -15.79
N HIS A 204 14.01 8.56 -16.26
CA HIS A 204 13.20 7.37 -16.46
C HIS A 204 13.09 7.04 -17.94
N GLY A 205 13.03 5.74 -18.28
CA GLY A 205 13.15 5.29 -19.68
C GLY A 205 11.85 5.36 -20.47
N GLY A 206 10.71 5.20 -19.82
CA GLY A 206 9.40 5.13 -20.48
C GLY A 206 9.15 3.87 -21.31
N PRO A 207 8.11 3.86 -22.16
CA PRO A 207 7.22 4.99 -22.48
C PRO A 207 6.37 5.48 -21.30
N PHE A 208 5.83 6.71 -21.44
CA PHE A 208 5.04 7.35 -20.38
C PHE A 208 3.61 7.59 -20.86
N ARG A 209 2.73 7.73 -19.87
CA ARG A 209 1.32 8.01 -20.11
C ARG A 209 0.81 9.02 -19.07
N LEU A 210 0.21 10.11 -19.54
CA LEU A 210 -0.55 11.02 -18.70
C LEU A 210 -2.02 10.66 -18.87
N GLN A 211 -2.68 10.20 -17.82
CA GLN A 211 -4.04 9.66 -17.84
C GLN A 211 -4.87 10.15 -16.67
N SER A 212 -6.21 10.07 -16.78
CA SER A 212 -7.11 10.32 -15.66
C SER A 212 -6.98 9.25 -14.57
N ASP A 213 -7.22 9.63 -13.32
CA ASP A 213 -7.30 8.75 -12.15
C ASP A 213 -8.73 8.62 -11.59
N ALA A 214 -8.92 7.78 -10.59
CA ALA A 214 -10.22 7.53 -9.94
C ALA A 214 -10.80 8.73 -9.19
N HIS A 215 -10.05 9.80 -9.06
CA HIS A 215 -10.44 11.04 -8.36
C HIS A 215 -10.80 12.17 -9.34
N GLY A 216 -10.78 11.89 -10.66
CA GLY A 216 -11.03 12.87 -11.72
C GLY A 216 -9.84 13.81 -11.98
N ARG A 217 -8.66 13.50 -11.42
CA ARG A 217 -7.40 14.20 -11.67
C ARG A 217 -6.52 13.40 -12.64
N TRP A 218 -5.24 13.68 -12.69
CA TRP A 218 -4.33 13.06 -13.65
C TRP A 218 -3.15 12.39 -12.95
N THR A 219 -2.61 11.38 -13.62
CA THR A 219 -1.44 10.61 -13.13
C THR A 219 -0.46 10.45 -14.28
N LEU A 220 0.82 10.74 -14.02
CA LEU A 220 1.92 10.43 -14.92
C LEU A 220 2.45 9.04 -14.60
N VAL A 221 2.30 8.12 -15.53
CA VAL A 221 2.67 6.70 -15.40
C VAL A 221 3.84 6.39 -16.33
N GLU A 222 4.86 5.70 -15.82
CA GLU A 222 5.90 5.05 -16.61
C GLU A 222 5.54 3.58 -16.85
N GLN A 223 5.70 3.10 -18.08
CA GLN A 223 5.59 1.68 -18.43
C GLN A 223 7.00 1.10 -18.44
N VAL A 224 7.39 0.42 -17.37
CA VAL A 224 8.76 -0.03 -17.16
C VAL A 224 8.85 -1.56 -17.12
N PRO A 225 9.76 -2.19 -17.89
CA PRO A 225 10.04 -3.62 -17.75
C PRO A 225 10.46 -3.94 -16.32
N LEU A 226 9.96 -5.05 -15.74
CA LEU A 226 10.15 -5.43 -14.34
C LEU A 226 11.63 -5.45 -13.93
N GLU A 227 12.52 -6.04 -14.76
CA GLU A 227 13.96 -6.08 -14.43
C GLU A 227 14.59 -4.67 -14.43
N ARG A 228 14.11 -3.77 -15.30
CA ARG A 228 14.54 -2.37 -15.30
C ARG A 228 14.02 -1.61 -14.08
N TYR A 229 12.79 -1.90 -13.64
CA TYR A 229 12.23 -1.37 -12.40
C TYR A 229 13.11 -1.73 -11.20
N LEU A 230 13.61 -2.97 -11.12
CA LEU A 230 14.49 -3.41 -10.04
C LEU A 230 15.81 -2.64 -9.99
N GLU A 231 16.34 -2.19 -11.12
CA GLU A 231 17.53 -1.34 -11.14
C GLU A 231 17.30 -0.01 -10.41
N GLY A 232 16.08 0.51 -10.43
CA GLY A 232 15.68 1.72 -9.70
C GLY A 232 15.24 1.46 -8.26
N VAL A 233 15.02 0.21 -7.84
CA VAL A 233 14.55 -0.15 -6.49
C VAL A 233 15.66 -0.74 -5.62
N VAL A 234 16.35 -1.77 -6.06
CA VAL A 234 17.29 -2.54 -5.24
C VAL A 234 18.38 -1.69 -4.57
N PRO A 235 19.04 -0.75 -5.28
CA PRO A 235 20.10 0.06 -4.66
C PRO A 235 19.57 1.00 -3.58
N HIS A 236 18.32 1.42 -3.67
CA HIS A 236 17.70 2.34 -2.72
C HIS A 236 17.10 1.62 -1.50
N GLU A 237 16.79 0.35 -1.62
CA GLU A 237 16.23 -0.45 -0.53
C GLU A 237 17.31 -1.01 0.40
N ILE A 238 18.30 -1.75 -0.12
CA ILE A 238 19.30 -2.42 0.71
C ILE A 238 20.69 -1.74 0.69
N GLY A 239 20.86 -0.74 -0.20
CA GLY A 239 22.14 -0.07 -0.44
C GLY A 239 22.99 -0.76 -1.51
N ALA A 240 23.46 0.01 -2.50
CA ALA A 240 24.21 -0.50 -3.66
C ALA A 240 25.54 -1.19 -3.31
N GLY A 241 26.12 -0.90 -2.14
CA GLY A 241 27.37 -1.49 -1.63
C GLY A 241 27.18 -2.79 -0.84
N SER A 242 25.97 -3.31 -0.72
CA SER A 242 25.70 -4.56 -0.01
C SER A 242 26.34 -5.77 -0.67
N PRO A 243 26.69 -6.84 0.08
CA PRO A 243 27.22 -8.08 -0.48
C PRO A 243 26.34 -8.68 -1.56
N GLN A 244 26.95 -9.32 -2.57
CA GLN A 244 26.27 -9.83 -3.77
C GLN A 244 25.07 -10.74 -3.44
N ALA A 245 25.20 -11.64 -2.44
CA ALA A 245 24.11 -12.53 -2.04
C ALA A 245 22.93 -11.77 -1.40
N ALA A 246 23.19 -10.67 -0.69
CA ALA A 246 22.14 -9.83 -0.12
C ALA A 246 21.42 -9.01 -1.21
N LEU A 247 22.17 -8.45 -2.18
CA LEU A 247 21.60 -7.79 -3.36
C LEU A 247 20.72 -8.75 -4.18
N ALA A 248 21.18 -9.99 -4.38
CA ALA A 248 20.44 -11.03 -5.11
C ALA A 248 19.13 -11.43 -4.37
N ALA A 249 19.20 -11.61 -3.04
CA ALA A 249 18.00 -11.87 -2.23
C ALA A 249 17.01 -10.70 -2.30
N GLN A 250 17.49 -9.46 -2.19
CA GLN A 250 16.65 -8.26 -2.32
C GLN A 250 16.02 -8.14 -3.70
N ALA A 251 16.73 -8.49 -4.79
CA ALA A 251 16.18 -8.48 -6.15
C ALA A 251 15.03 -9.48 -6.31
N VAL A 252 15.17 -10.69 -5.77
CA VAL A 252 14.07 -11.69 -5.75
C VAL A 252 12.87 -11.16 -4.97
N LEU A 253 13.10 -10.56 -3.79
CA LEU A 253 12.01 -10.04 -2.95
C LEU A 253 11.31 -8.86 -3.60
N ALA A 254 12.06 -7.90 -4.14
CA ALA A 254 11.49 -6.73 -4.78
C ALA A 254 10.63 -7.12 -6.01
N ARG A 255 11.08 -8.11 -6.78
CA ARG A 255 10.33 -8.67 -7.91
C ARG A 255 9.05 -9.36 -7.44
N THR A 256 9.15 -10.23 -6.44
CA THR A 256 8.02 -10.95 -5.86
C THR A 256 6.98 -9.97 -5.29
N TRP A 257 7.45 -8.97 -4.55
CA TRP A 257 6.59 -7.94 -3.96
C TRP A 257 5.87 -7.12 -5.03
N ALA A 258 6.57 -6.69 -6.07
CA ALA A 258 6.00 -5.89 -7.14
C ALA A 258 4.87 -6.63 -7.87
N LEU A 259 5.07 -7.91 -8.17
CA LEU A 259 4.04 -8.76 -8.80
C LEU A 259 2.86 -9.00 -7.86
N ARG A 260 3.12 -9.37 -6.61
CA ARG A 260 2.06 -9.62 -5.61
C ARG A 260 1.19 -8.38 -5.36
N ASN A 261 1.77 -7.20 -5.45
CA ASN A 261 1.10 -5.93 -5.15
C ASN A 261 0.68 -5.13 -6.38
N SER A 262 0.75 -5.70 -7.58
CA SER A 262 0.47 -5.00 -8.84
C SER A 262 -0.98 -4.52 -8.99
N HIS A 263 -1.89 -4.96 -8.13
CA HIS A 263 -3.28 -4.52 -8.09
C HIS A 263 -3.53 -3.34 -7.13
N ARG A 264 -2.49 -2.88 -6.41
CA ARG A 264 -2.58 -1.90 -5.31
C ARG A 264 -3.26 -0.59 -5.71
N PHE A 265 -3.05 -0.14 -6.95
CA PHE A 265 -3.61 1.08 -7.51
C PHE A 265 -4.45 0.82 -8.78
N ALA A 266 -5.01 -0.39 -8.91
CA ALA A 266 -5.82 -0.75 -10.07
C ALA A 266 -7.00 0.20 -10.29
N VAL A 267 -7.58 0.73 -9.20
CA VAL A 267 -8.68 1.72 -9.26
C VAL A 267 -8.25 3.03 -9.95
N ASP A 268 -6.98 3.41 -9.85
CA ASP A 268 -6.38 4.60 -10.46
C ASP A 268 -5.75 4.33 -11.83
N GLY A 269 -5.84 3.08 -12.33
CA GLY A 269 -5.38 2.71 -13.67
C GLY A 269 -3.86 2.46 -13.77
N TYR A 270 -3.17 2.18 -12.68
CA TYR A 270 -1.75 1.79 -12.67
C TYR A 270 -1.47 0.73 -11.61
N HIS A 271 -0.27 0.11 -11.65
CA HIS A 271 0.06 -0.99 -10.75
C HIS A 271 0.62 -0.50 -9.42
N LEU A 272 1.70 0.30 -9.46
CA LEU A 272 2.48 0.70 -8.28
C LEU A 272 2.78 2.20 -8.29
N CYS A 273 3.02 2.75 -7.12
CA CYS A 273 3.58 4.08 -6.93
C CYS A 273 5.11 4.05 -6.88
N ALA A 274 5.76 5.19 -7.01
CA ALA A 274 7.22 5.32 -6.95
C ALA A 274 7.74 5.72 -5.54
N ASP A 275 6.86 5.84 -4.55
CA ASP A 275 7.18 6.31 -3.20
C ASP A 275 7.18 5.19 -2.15
N THR A 276 7.37 5.55 -0.88
CA THR A 276 7.44 4.64 0.28
C THR A 276 6.14 3.89 0.59
N GLN A 277 5.04 4.14 -0.10
CA GLN A 277 3.82 3.33 -0.01
C GLN A 277 3.91 2.05 -0.85
N CYS A 278 4.86 2.01 -1.78
CA CYS A 278 5.23 0.84 -2.58
C CYS A 278 6.68 0.47 -2.29
N GLN A 279 7.54 0.68 -3.25
CA GLN A 279 9.00 0.55 -3.17
C GLN A 279 9.59 1.85 -3.70
N VAL A 280 10.62 2.39 -3.05
CA VAL A 280 11.25 3.62 -3.52
C VAL A 280 11.87 3.36 -4.89
N TYR A 281 11.23 3.90 -5.94
CA TYR A 281 11.67 3.77 -7.31
C TYR A 281 12.33 5.08 -7.79
N SER A 282 13.59 5.01 -8.14
CA SER A 282 14.41 6.14 -8.57
C SER A 282 15.04 5.87 -9.95
N ASP A 283 16.02 6.68 -10.36
CA ASP A 283 16.70 6.56 -11.66
C ASP A 283 17.38 5.20 -11.84
N PRO A 284 16.88 4.32 -12.72
CA PRO A 284 17.47 2.99 -12.94
C PRO A 284 18.91 3.02 -13.48
N ARG A 285 19.35 4.14 -14.06
CA ARG A 285 20.70 4.27 -14.63
C ARG A 285 21.77 4.36 -13.54
N GLN A 286 21.38 4.70 -12.29
CA GLN A 286 22.26 4.77 -11.14
C GLN A 286 22.65 3.40 -10.57
N ALA A 287 22.00 2.32 -11.03
CA ALA A 287 22.39 0.97 -10.63
C ALA A 287 23.83 0.64 -11.03
N GLY A 288 24.67 0.31 -10.06
CA GLY A 288 26.05 -0.11 -10.27
C GLY A 288 26.13 -1.55 -10.84
N ALA A 289 27.33 -1.96 -11.25
CA ALA A 289 27.56 -3.29 -11.84
C ALA A 289 27.13 -4.45 -10.93
N SER A 290 27.37 -4.35 -9.61
CA SER A 290 26.98 -5.38 -8.63
C SER A 290 25.46 -5.54 -8.56
N VAL A 291 24.70 -4.45 -8.56
CA VAL A 291 23.24 -4.47 -8.56
C VAL A 291 22.71 -5.11 -9.85
N ARG A 292 23.21 -4.67 -11.03
CA ARG A 292 22.80 -5.25 -12.31
C ARG A 292 23.12 -6.75 -12.39
N ARG A 293 24.27 -7.18 -11.89
CA ARG A 293 24.62 -8.58 -11.79
C ARG A 293 23.63 -9.35 -10.91
N ALA A 294 23.33 -8.85 -9.71
CA ALA A 294 22.39 -9.50 -8.80
C ALA A 294 21.00 -9.67 -9.43
N ILE A 295 20.51 -8.67 -10.16
CA ILE A 295 19.24 -8.71 -10.89
C ILE A 295 19.32 -9.75 -12.04
N ALA A 296 20.41 -9.74 -12.82
CA ALA A 296 20.61 -10.67 -13.95
C ALA A 296 20.71 -12.13 -13.48
N ASP A 297 21.50 -12.40 -12.42
CA ASP A 297 21.71 -13.74 -11.86
C ASP A 297 20.42 -14.33 -11.26
N THR A 298 19.48 -13.47 -10.87
CA THR A 298 18.16 -13.86 -10.33
C THR A 298 17.00 -13.56 -11.27
N ARG A 299 17.29 -13.39 -12.58
CA ARG A 299 16.28 -12.98 -13.55
C ARG A 299 15.02 -13.84 -13.47
N LEU A 300 13.85 -13.16 -13.37
CA LEU A 300 12.52 -13.75 -13.27
C LEU A 300 12.33 -14.70 -12.06
N GLN A 301 13.28 -14.80 -11.13
CA GLN A 301 13.09 -15.60 -9.91
C GLN A 301 12.19 -14.86 -8.92
N VAL A 302 11.20 -15.56 -8.39
CA VAL A 302 10.22 -15.11 -7.42
C VAL A 302 10.02 -16.14 -6.32
N LEU A 303 9.61 -15.69 -5.13
CA LEU A 303 9.15 -16.59 -4.08
C LEU A 303 7.65 -16.82 -4.21
N THR A 304 7.25 -18.09 -4.11
CA THR A 304 5.84 -18.50 -4.22
C THR A 304 5.42 -19.37 -3.05
N TRP A 305 4.11 -19.35 -2.77
CA TRP A 305 3.41 -20.30 -1.91
C TRP A 305 2.13 -20.71 -2.62
N ASP A 306 1.89 -22.02 -2.73
CA ASP A 306 0.79 -22.56 -3.53
C ASP A 306 0.72 -21.97 -4.95
N GLY A 307 1.90 -21.83 -5.59
CA GLY A 307 2.03 -21.33 -6.95
C GLY A 307 1.82 -19.83 -7.15
N ARG A 308 1.55 -19.07 -6.09
CA ARG A 308 1.32 -17.61 -6.14
C ARG A 308 2.46 -16.84 -5.50
N PRO A 309 2.82 -15.65 -6.02
CA PRO A 309 3.79 -14.78 -5.36
C PRO A 309 3.39 -14.49 -3.91
N ILE A 310 4.36 -14.62 -2.98
CA ILE A 310 4.14 -14.38 -1.55
C ILE A 310 4.09 -12.89 -1.21
N HIS A 311 3.65 -12.56 0.02
CA HIS A 311 3.91 -11.26 0.63
C HIS A 311 5.40 -11.17 0.99
N ALA A 312 6.24 -10.80 0.02
CA ALA A 312 7.69 -10.72 0.14
C ALA A 312 8.12 -9.41 0.81
N VAL A 313 7.60 -9.16 2.01
CA VAL A 313 7.84 -7.93 2.78
C VAL A 313 9.22 -7.94 3.43
N TYR A 314 9.89 -6.80 3.49
CA TYR A 314 11.22 -6.63 4.07
C TYR A 314 11.34 -5.29 4.80
N HIS A 315 12.34 -5.15 5.63
CA HIS A 315 12.55 -3.98 6.48
C HIS A 315 14.03 -3.84 6.85
N ALA A 316 14.42 -2.67 7.36
CA ALA A 316 15.84 -2.38 7.63
C ALA A 316 16.43 -3.30 8.73
N SER A 317 15.74 -3.49 9.86
CA SER A 317 16.22 -4.32 10.97
C SER A 317 15.05 -4.85 11.80
N ASN A 318 15.02 -6.16 12.10
CA ASN A 318 14.01 -6.77 12.97
C ASN A 318 14.32 -6.63 14.48
N GLY A 319 15.52 -6.16 14.85
CA GLY A 319 15.94 -6.02 16.23
C GLY A 319 16.29 -7.33 16.93
N GLY A 320 16.50 -8.43 16.18
CA GLY A 320 16.86 -9.77 16.67
C GLY A 320 15.69 -10.74 16.74
N VAL A 321 14.49 -10.33 16.36
CA VAL A 321 13.31 -11.20 16.29
C VAL A 321 12.38 -10.74 15.16
N SER A 322 12.04 -11.65 14.25
CA SER A 322 11.06 -11.41 13.19
C SER A 322 9.64 -11.47 13.74
N ALA A 323 8.74 -10.69 13.14
CA ALA A 323 7.31 -10.71 13.42
C ALA A 323 6.56 -11.69 12.51
N GLY A 324 5.44 -12.22 12.99
CA GLY A 324 4.42 -12.81 12.13
C GLY A 324 3.65 -11.73 11.35
N PHE A 325 3.00 -12.13 10.25
CA PHE A 325 2.18 -11.22 9.46
C PHE A 325 1.09 -10.56 10.31
N GLU A 326 0.39 -11.34 11.11
CA GLU A 326 -0.71 -10.94 11.99
C GLU A 326 -0.29 -10.04 13.15
N GLU A 327 1.01 -9.99 13.47
CA GLU A 327 1.55 -9.06 14.48
C GLU A 327 1.71 -7.64 13.92
N VAL A 328 1.75 -7.50 12.60
CA VAL A 328 1.95 -6.21 11.92
C VAL A 328 0.66 -5.69 11.33
N TRP A 329 -0.09 -6.52 10.61
CA TRP A 329 -1.30 -6.15 9.89
C TRP A 329 -2.53 -6.92 10.39
N SER A 330 -3.70 -6.41 10.05
CA SER A 330 -4.95 -7.10 10.35
C SER A 330 -5.17 -8.22 9.33
N GLY A 331 -4.82 -9.46 9.66
CA GLY A 331 -5.00 -10.59 8.77
C GLY A 331 -4.70 -11.91 9.46
N SER A 332 -4.95 -13.02 8.76
CA SER A 332 -4.61 -14.36 9.25
C SER A 332 -3.10 -14.59 9.19
N PRO A 333 -2.54 -15.45 10.07
CA PRO A 333 -1.15 -15.86 10.01
C PRO A 333 -0.79 -16.45 8.63
N LEU A 334 0.38 -16.09 8.13
CA LEU A 334 0.92 -16.65 6.89
C LEU A 334 2.03 -17.66 7.20
N PRO A 335 1.99 -18.87 6.61
CA PRO A 335 2.89 -19.95 7.00
C PRO A 335 4.36 -19.67 6.74
N TYR A 336 4.70 -18.75 5.84
CA TYR A 336 6.05 -18.31 5.49
C TYR A 336 6.46 -16.98 6.17
N LEU A 337 5.57 -16.32 6.96
CA LEU A 337 5.87 -15.13 7.75
C LEU A 337 5.55 -15.41 9.23
N ARG A 338 6.47 -16.08 9.91
CA ARG A 338 6.31 -16.47 11.32
C ARG A 338 7.26 -15.71 12.22
N PRO A 339 6.90 -15.51 13.48
CA PRO A 339 7.83 -15.03 14.48
C PRO A 339 9.02 -16.01 14.61
N ALA A 340 10.24 -15.48 14.60
CA ALA A 340 11.46 -16.27 14.76
C ALA A 340 12.57 -15.41 15.36
N ILE A 341 13.39 -15.97 16.23
CA ILE A 341 14.62 -15.32 16.69
C ILE A 341 15.62 -15.32 15.52
N ASP A 342 16.15 -14.15 15.21
CA ASP A 342 17.05 -13.94 14.08
C ASP A 342 18.51 -13.97 14.54
N GLY A 343 19.02 -15.17 14.74
CA GLY A 343 20.36 -15.38 15.27
C GLY A 343 20.80 -16.84 15.22
N PRO A 344 21.99 -17.16 15.77
CA PRO A 344 22.49 -18.52 15.88
C PRO A 344 21.65 -19.37 16.84
N ASP A 345 21.78 -20.69 16.75
CA ASP A 345 21.00 -21.66 17.56
C ASP A 345 21.10 -21.39 19.07
N SER A 346 22.26 -20.93 19.56
CA SER A 346 22.44 -20.53 20.95
C SER A 346 21.54 -19.38 21.39
N LEU A 347 21.30 -18.42 20.48
CA LEU A 347 20.37 -17.32 20.74
C LEU A 347 18.91 -17.80 20.66
N VAL A 348 18.60 -18.65 19.69
CA VAL A 348 17.26 -19.26 19.54
C VAL A 348 16.90 -20.06 20.80
N ALA A 349 17.81 -20.89 21.31
CA ALA A 349 17.61 -21.68 22.54
C ALA A 349 17.44 -20.79 23.79
N ARG A 350 18.11 -19.62 23.82
CA ARG A 350 18.03 -18.69 24.96
C ARG A 350 16.70 -17.94 25.00
N PHE A 351 16.08 -17.68 23.86
CA PHE A 351 14.86 -16.88 23.76
C PHE A 351 13.73 -17.65 23.05
N PRO A 352 13.14 -18.67 23.73
CA PRO A 352 12.02 -19.40 23.13
C PRO A 352 10.81 -18.48 22.91
N LEU A 353 10.09 -18.72 21.81
CA LEU A 353 8.85 -18.01 21.51
C LEU A 353 7.62 -18.75 22.05
N PRO A 354 6.57 -18.03 22.50
CA PRO A 354 6.45 -16.57 22.55
C PRO A 354 7.33 -15.93 23.62
N LEU A 355 7.87 -14.73 23.29
CA LEU A 355 8.68 -13.99 24.25
C LEU A 355 7.86 -13.53 25.46
N THR A 356 8.28 -13.91 26.65
CA THR A 356 7.74 -13.36 27.89
C THR A 356 8.26 -11.92 28.11
N PRO A 357 7.58 -11.08 28.92
CA PRO A 357 8.07 -9.73 29.21
C PRO A 357 9.52 -9.68 29.74
N PRO A 358 9.96 -10.55 30.68
CA PRO A 358 11.35 -10.60 31.09
C PRO A 358 12.32 -11.03 29.99
N ALA A 359 11.92 -12.00 29.12
CA ALA A 359 12.73 -12.43 27.98
C ALA A 359 12.88 -11.31 26.95
N LEU A 360 11.83 -10.52 26.71
CA LEU A 360 11.90 -9.34 25.84
C LEU A 360 12.90 -8.30 26.37
N VAL A 361 12.83 -7.97 27.66
CA VAL A 361 13.80 -7.04 28.30
C VAL A 361 15.23 -7.55 28.13
N SER A 362 15.45 -8.85 28.39
CA SER A 362 16.76 -9.49 28.23
C SER A 362 17.22 -9.50 26.76
N LEU A 363 16.35 -9.79 25.80
CA LEU A 363 16.67 -9.73 24.37
C LEU A 363 17.05 -8.32 23.93
N LEU A 364 16.34 -7.30 24.39
CA LEU A 364 16.64 -5.91 24.08
C LEU A 364 17.98 -5.44 24.69
N ALA A 365 18.34 -5.95 25.88
CA ALA A 365 19.63 -5.66 26.52
C ALA A 365 20.79 -6.42 25.87
N ASP A 366 20.65 -7.73 25.67
CA ASP A 366 21.76 -8.66 25.38
C ASP A 366 21.76 -9.27 23.98
N GLY A 367 20.81 -8.93 23.13
CA GLY A 367 20.61 -9.55 21.82
C GLY A 367 21.70 -9.27 20.76
N ARG A 368 22.91 -8.93 21.17
CA ARG A 368 24.05 -8.57 20.28
C ARG A 368 24.56 -9.71 19.40
N GLN A 369 24.16 -10.96 19.67
CA GLN A 369 24.48 -12.11 18.82
C GLN A 369 23.52 -12.27 17.63
N ALA A 370 22.40 -11.54 17.63
CA ALA A 370 21.45 -11.57 16.53
C ALA A 370 22.07 -11.07 15.20
N TYR A 371 21.55 -11.58 14.10
CA TYR A 371 21.99 -11.14 12.77
C TYR A 371 21.61 -9.67 12.54
N GLY A 372 22.55 -8.86 12.05
CA GLY A 372 22.37 -7.42 11.87
C GLY A 372 22.44 -6.60 13.16
N SER A 373 23.01 -7.13 14.24
CA SER A 373 23.12 -6.42 15.53
C SER A 373 24.07 -5.21 15.51
N ASP A 374 24.93 -5.10 14.51
CA ASP A 374 25.83 -3.97 14.25
C ASP A 374 25.17 -2.81 13.49
N HIS A 375 23.93 -3.02 13.02
CA HIS A 375 23.19 -1.95 12.35
C HIS A 375 22.80 -0.83 13.33
N GLY A 376 23.03 0.44 12.95
CA GLY A 376 22.85 1.62 13.82
C GLY A 376 21.42 1.82 14.37
N ARG A 377 20.42 1.12 13.80
CA ARG A 377 19.02 1.14 14.28
C ARG A 377 18.58 -0.19 14.89
N PHE A 378 19.53 -1.05 15.23
CA PHE A 378 19.25 -2.33 15.87
C PHE A 378 18.67 -2.15 17.28
N ARG A 379 19.15 -1.10 18.02
CA ARG A 379 18.59 -0.65 19.31
C ARG A 379 18.33 0.83 19.27
N TRP A 380 17.28 1.24 19.96
CA TRP A 380 16.88 2.63 20.04
C TRP A 380 16.17 2.95 21.35
N GLN A 381 16.22 4.21 21.74
CA GLN A 381 15.46 4.77 22.84
C GLN A 381 14.67 5.98 22.35
N ARG A 382 13.45 6.15 22.85
CA ARG A 382 12.60 7.32 22.57
C ARG A 382 11.96 7.83 23.85
N LEU A 383 11.83 9.14 23.94
CA LEU A 383 11.09 9.82 24.99
C LEU A 383 9.82 10.41 24.40
N LEU A 384 8.66 9.91 24.84
CA LEU A 384 7.36 10.47 24.49
C LEU A 384 6.86 11.40 25.58
N THR A 385 6.16 12.47 25.16
CA THR A 385 5.48 13.41 26.06
C THR A 385 3.98 13.36 25.83
N ALA A 386 3.19 13.86 26.79
CA ALA A 386 1.75 13.98 26.65
C ALA A 386 1.35 14.75 25.38
N ASP A 387 2.07 15.84 25.07
CA ASP A 387 1.79 16.65 23.88
C ASP A 387 2.04 15.87 22.57
N ARG A 388 3.09 15.05 22.52
CA ARG A 388 3.38 14.19 21.36
C ARG A 388 2.33 13.10 21.21
N LEU A 389 1.89 12.50 22.31
CA LEU A 389 0.80 11.52 22.27
C LEU A 389 -0.52 12.16 21.81
N GLN A 390 -0.83 13.36 22.28
CA GLN A 390 -2.02 14.11 21.85
C GLN A 390 -2.00 14.43 20.35
N GLN A 391 -0.85 14.84 19.81
CA GLN A 391 -0.67 15.06 18.37
C GLN A 391 -0.84 13.74 17.56
N ALA A 392 -0.32 12.63 18.09
CA ALA A 392 -0.36 11.34 17.42
C ALA A 392 -1.77 10.76 17.27
N ILE A 393 -2.65 10.98 18.25
CA ILE A 393 -4.04 10.54 18.18
C ILE A 393 -4.95 11.49 17.40
N GLY A 394 -4.46 12.70 17.03
CA GLY A 394 -5.11 13.61 16.10
C GLY A 394 -6.57 13.91 16.43
N ALA A 395 -7.49 13.53 15.55
CA ALA A 395 -8.92 13.73 15.72
C ALA A 395 -9.52 13.03 16.97
N ASP A 396 -8.89 11.97 17.46
CA ASP A 396 -9.31 11.27 18.67
C ASP A 396 -8.85 11.96 19.98
N ALA A 397 -8.06 13.05 19.89
CA ALA A 397 -7.58 13.81 21.06
C ALA A 397 -8.72 14.34 21.93
N GLY A 398 -9.86 14.70 21.32
CA GLY A 398 -11.07 15.12 22.05
C GLY A 398 -11.67 14.01 22.93
N ARG A 399 -11.43 12.75 22.60
CA ARG A 399 -11.94 11.58 23.36
C ARG A 399 -11.13 11.28 24.61
N THR A 400 -9.87 11.67 24.66
CA THR A 400 -8.98 11.43 25.80
C THR A 400 -8.78 12.66 26.67
N GLY A 401 -8.82 13.85 26.10
CA GLY A 401 -8.20 15.03 26.67
C GLY A 401 -6.66 14.88 26.66
N ARG A 402 -5.95 15.61 27.54
CA ARG A 402 -4.48 15.52 27.65
C ARG A 402 -4.06 14.15 28.16
N PRO A 403 -3.21 13.39 27.43
CA PRO A 403 -2.77 12.07 27.84
C PRO A 403 -2.06 12.07 29.20
N THR A 404 -2.48 11.13 30.08
CA THR A 404 -1.93 10.93 31.42
C THR A 404 -1.34 9.53 31.60
N GLY A 405 -1.65 8.60 30.69
CA GLY A 405 -1.17 7.20 30.73
C GLY A 405 -0.85 6.65 29.36
N LEU A 406 0.15 5.77 29.31
CA LEU A 406 0.53 4.98 28.14
C LEU A 406 0.75 3.54 28.58
N ARG A 407 -0.03 2.59 28.06
CA ARG A 407 0.00 1.19 28.51
C ARG A 407 -0.02 0.24 27.34
N VAL A 408 0.85 -0.76 27.38
CA VAL A 408 0.80 -1.91 26.45
C VAL A 408 -0.28 -2.88 26.94
N LEU A 409 -1.31 -3.08 26.12
CA LEU A 409 -2.40 -4.01 26.42
C LEU A 409 -2.13 -5.42 25.92
N GLU A 410 -1.47 -5.54 24.76
CA GLU A 410 -1.31 -6.80 24.07
C GLU A 410 0.05 -6.85 23.36
N ARG A 411 0.69 -8.03 23.43
CA ARG A 411 1.91 -8.34 22.67
C ARG A 411 1.71 -9.61 21.85
N GLY A 412 2.34 -9.66 20.69
CA GLY A 412 2.45 -10.89 19.91
C GLY A 412 3.60 -11.78 20.36
N PRO A 413 3.71 -12.99 19.76
CA PRO A 413 4.77 -13.94 20.07
C PRO A 413 6.19 -13.40 19.95
N SER A 414 6.44 -12.46 19.03
CA SER A 414 7.74 -11.78 18.88
C SER A 414 8.03 -10.74 19.97
N GLY A 415 7.11 -10.51 20.91
CA GLY A 415 7.18 -9.45 21.92
C GLY A 415 6.76 -8.06 21.40
N ARG A 416 6.40 -7.94 20.11
CA ARG A 416 5.93 -6.67 19.53
C ARG A 416 4.59 -6.24 20.12
N VAL A 417 4.42 -4.93 20.28
CA VAL A 417 3.18 -4.34 20.76
C VAL A 417 2.10 -4.45 19.68
N LEU A 418 1.00 -5.14 19.98
CA LEU A 418 -0.17 -5.28 19.13
C LEU A 418 -1.26 -4.28 19.49
N ALA A 419 -1.36 -3.90 20.77
CA ALA A 419 -2.31 -2.89 21.23
C ALA A 419 -1.65 -1.97 22.25
N LEU A 420 -1.68 -0.67 21.97
CA LEU A 420 -1.14 0.42 22.77
C LEU A 420 -2.27 1.33 23.20
N GLU A 421 -2.53 1.46 24.49
CA GLU A 421 -3.54 2.30 25.08
C GLU A 421 -2.94 3.65 25.46
N ILE A 422 -3.61 4.72 25.06
CA ILE A 422 -3.34 6.09 25.46
C ILE A 422 -4.53 6.51 26.32
N GLN A 423 -4.29 6.79 27.59
CA GLN A 423 -5.29 7.18 28.59
C GLN A 423 -5.25 8.67 28.81
N GLY A 424 -6.41 9.26 29.07
CA GLY A 424 -6.56 10.64 29.52
C GLY A 424 -7.80 10.81 30.39
N PRO A 425 -8.05 12.01 30.92
CA PRO A 425 -9.14 12.27 31.89
C PRO A 425 -10.54 12.05 31.28
N SER A 426 -10.68 12.15 29.95
CA SER A 426 -11.97 12.02 29.27
C SER A 426 -12.20 10.65 28.64
N GLY A 427 -11.22 9.74 28.67
CA GLY A 427 -11.35 8.41 28.11
C GLY A 427 -10.04 7.82 27.59
N VAL A 428 -10.16 6.83 26.72
CA VAL A 428 -9.01 6.08 26.19
C VAL A 428 -9.07 5.98 24.66
N VAL A 429 -7.89 5.92 24.04
CA VAL A 429 -7.70 5.55 22.63
C VAL A 429 -6.75 4.36 22.57
N VAL A 430 -7.12 3.34 21.78
CA VAL A 430 -6.27 2.14 21.58
C VAL A 430 -5.79 2.11 20.13
N LEU A 431 -4.48 2.25 19.96
CA LEU A 431 -3.80 2.06 18.68
C LEU A 431 -3.44 0.57 18.52
N ARG A 432 -3.68 0.01 17.34
CA ARG A 432 -3.39 -1.40 17.07
C ARG A 432 -2.45 -1.58 15.90
N ARG A 433 -1.51 -2.52 16.02
CA ARG A 433 -0.62 -2.99 14.94
C ARG A 433 0.08 -1.85 14.19
N ASP A 434 -0.08 -1.79 12.86
CA ASP A 434 0.50 -0.77 11.98
C ASP A 434 0.03 0.66 12.29
N ALA A 435 -1.17 0.84 12.87
CA ALA A 435 -1.65 2.14 13.34
C ALA A 435 -0.76 2.73 14.44
N ILE A 436 -0.08 1.92 15.26
CA ILE A 436 0.85 2.39 16.28
C ILE A 436 1.97 3.22 15.64
N ARG A 437 2.64 2.67 14.61
CA ARG A 437 3.71 3.37 13.90
C ARG A 437 3.18 4.49 12.97
N ARG A 438 1.97 4.33 12.43
CA ARG A 438 1.35 5.36 11.60
C ARG A 438 1.06 6.62 12.40
N SER A 439 0.58 6.48 13.63
CA SER A 439 0.25 7.57 14.53
C SER A 439 1.50 8.12 15.24
N LEU A 440 2.33 7.23 15.80
CA LEU A 440 3.59 7.57 16.47
C LEU A 440 4.76 7.43 15.50
N ARG A 441 4.86 8.34 14.53
CA ARG A 441 5.84 8.27 13.41
C ARG A 441 7.31 8.28 13.85
N GLU A 442 7.60 8.73 15.06
CA GLU A 442 8.94 8.71 15.68
C GLU A 442 9.37 7.32 16.16
N LEU A 443 8.43 6.36 16.26
CA LEU A 443 8.76 5.00 16.67
C LEU A 443 9.37 4.21 15.51
N PRO A 444 10.63 3.76 15.64
CA PRO A 444 11.29 2.96 14.60
C PRO A 444 10.58 1.62 14.34
N SER A 445 10.04 0.99 15.40
CA SER A 445 9.37 -0.32 15.33
C SER A 445 8.32 -0.43 16.44
N THR A 446 7.56 -1.54 16.46
CA THR A 446 6.65 -1.90 17.56
C THR A 446 7.29 -2.85 18.58
N LEU A 447 8.59 -3.15 18.47
CA LEU A 447 9.34 -3.96 19.43
C LEU A 447 9.97 -3.05 20.49
N PHE A 448 9.24 -2.80 21.58
CA PHE A 448 9.70 -1.92 22.66
C PHE A 448 9.05 -2.22 24.01
N THR A 449 9.71 -1.76 25.07
CA THR A 449 9.15 -1.65 26.42
C THR A 449 8.78 -0.20 26.72
N VAL A 450 7.90 0.01 27.71
CA VAL A 450 7.45 1.33 28.14
C VAL A 450 7.73 1.48 29.62
N GLU A 451 8.39 2.57 29.99
CA GLU A 451 8.57 3.00 31.38
C GLU A 451 7.95 4.38 31.59
N ALA A 452 7.04 4.49 32.56
CA ALA A 452 6.47 5.78 32.94
C ALA A 452 7.49 6.59 33.76
N LEU A 453 7.72 7.82 33.35
CA LEU A 453 8.55 8.79 34.06
C LEU A 453 7.68 9.88 34.69
N ALA A 454 8.28 10.70 35.53
CA ALA A 454 7.58 11.86 36.10
C ALA A 454 7.09 12.85 35.02
N SER A 455 6.08 13.65 35.35
CA SER A 455 5.60 14.78 34.55
C SER A 455 5.02 14.42 33.17
N GLY A 456 4.28 13.29 33.06
CA GLY A 456 3.61 12.90 31.81
C GLY A 456 4.60 12.60 30.68
N ARG A 457 5.68 11.90 31.00
CA ARG A 457 6.69 11.42 30.03
C ARG A 457 6.83 9.91 30.12
N TRP A 458 7.18 9.30 29.01
CA TRP A 458 7.39 7.85 28.90
C TRP A 458 8.69 7.59 28.16
N ARG A 459 9.54 6.73 28.73
CA ARG A 459 10.71 6.20 28.05
C ARG A 459 10.34 4.90 27.36
N LEU A 460 10.70 4.79 26.10
CA LEU A 460 10.56 3.59 25.30
C LEU A 460 11.93 3.10 24.90
N ASP A 461 12.26 1.88 25.31
CA ASP A 461 13.49 1.17 24.95
C ASP A 461 13.12 0.08 23.97
N GLY A 462 13.70 0.09 22.76
CA GLY A 462 13.26 -0.80 21.71
C GLY A 462 14.35 -1.28 20.76
N GLY A 463 13.93 -2.15 19.83
CA GLY A 463 14.80 -2.76 18.82
C GLY A 463 14.21 -2.79 17.44
N GLY A 464 15.09 -2.68 16.43
CA GLY A 464 14.73 -2.77 15.03
C GLY A 464 14.19 -1.48 14.41
N PHE A 465 14.06 -1.50 13.07
CA PHE A 465 13.55 -0.41 12.27
C PHE A 465 12.71 -0.96 11.11
N GLY A 466 11.44 -0.68 11.14
CA GLY A 466 10.46 -1.17 10.20
C GLY A 466 9.38 -2.03 10.87
N HIS A 467 8.60 -2.74 10.05
CA HIS A 467 7.48 -3.56 10.53
C HIS A 467 7.93 -4.88 11.20
N GLY A 468 9.10 -5.42 10.83
CA GLY A 468 9.68 -6.60 11.46
C GLY A 468 9.30 -7.95 10.85
N ALA A 469 8.34 -8.03 9.92
CA ALA A 469 7.97 -9.26 9.23
C ALA A 469 8.83 -9.50 7.98
N GLY A 470 9.16 -10.75 7.67
CA GLY A 470 9.98 -11.14 6.53
C GLY A 470 11.45 -10.77 6.68
N LEU A 471 12.13 -10.40 5.58
CA LEU A 471 13.58 -10.22 5.57
C LEU A 471 14.03 -8.96 6.31
N SER A 472 14.95 -9.14 7.26
CA SER A 472 15.76 -8.07 7.83
C SER A 472 16.94 -7.78 6.91
N GLN A 473 17.01 -6.56 6.34
CA GLN A 473 18.10 -6.16 5.44
C GLN A 473 19.46 -6.20 6.15
N ALA A 474 19.53 -5.72 7.39
CA ALA A 474 20.73 -5.79 8.22
C ALA A 474 21.15 -7.26 8.49
N GLY A 475 20.19 -8.14 8.79
CA GLY A 475 20.44 -9.57 8.96
C GLY A 475 20.92 -10.22 7.66
N ALA A 476 20.29 -9.93 6.53
CA ALA A 476 20.68 -10.45 5.22
C ALA A 476 22.11 -10.04 4.84
N ILE A 477 22.50 -8.80 5.10
CA ILE A 477 23.87 -8.31 4.89
C ILE A 477 24.85 -9.10 5.75
N THR A 478 24.55 -9.29 7.05
CA THR A 478 25.38 -10.07 7.97
C THR A 478 25.53 -11.52 7.50
N LEU A 479 24.43 -12.18 7.09
CA LEU A 479 24.43 -13.57 6.61
C LEU A 479 25.23 -13.70 5.30
N ALA A 480 25.04 -12.78 4.36
CA ALA A 480 25.81 -12.73 3.12
C ALA A 480 27.32 -12.53 3.38
N SER A 481 27.69 -11.67 4.32
CA SER A 481 29.08 -11.46 4.73
C SER A 481 29.71 -12.70 5.40
N ARG A 482 28.86 -13.60 5.94
CA ARG A 482 29.25 -14.90 6.47
C ARG A 482 29.26 -16.01 5.42
N GLY A 483 29.11 -15.66 4.14
CA GLY A 483 29.17 -16.59 3.01
C GLY A 483 27.87 -17.34 2.70
N TRP A 484 26.72 -16.88 3.24
CA TRP A 484 25.43 -17.47 2.87
C TRP A 484 25.07 -17.09 1.44
N THR A 485 24.50 -18.05 0.69
CA THR A 485 23.92 -17.78 -0.62
C THR A 485 22.60 -17.01 -0.50
N SER A 486 22.20 -16.31 -1.55
CA SER A 486 20.89 -15.65 -1.62
C SER A 486 19.73 -16.61 -1.35
N ARG A 487 19.80 -17.83 -1.88
CA ARG A 487 18.81 -18.88 -1.64
C ARG A 487 18.68 -19.20 -0.14
N ARG A 488 19.80 -19.45 0.55
CA ARG A 488 19.80 -19.75 1.98
C ARG A 488 19.27 -18.60 2.81
N ILE A 489 19.56 -17.35 2.43
CA ILE A 489 19.03 -16.15 3.07
C ILE A 489 17.51 -16.07 2.90
N LEU A 490 16.99 -16.32 1.70
CA LEU A 490 15.55 -16.33 1.42
C LEU A 490 14.82 -17.44 2.19
N GLU A 491 15.38 -18.65 2.23
CA GLU A 491 14.83 -19.79 3.00
C GLU A 491 14.79 -19.51 4.51
N HIS A 492 15.77 -18.77 5.05
CA HIS A 492 15.80 -18.36 6.46
C HIS A 492 14.65 -17.42 6.82
N TYR A 493 14.38 -16.40 5.97
CA TYR A 493 13.35 -15.40 6.27
C TYR A 493 11.95 -15.76 5.78
N TYR A 494 11.83 -16.70 4.83
CA TYR A 494 10.56 -17.18 4.27
C TYR A 494 10.52 -18.71 4.24
N PRO A 495 10.50 -19.36 5.40
CA PRO A 495 10.58 -20.82 5.48
C PRO A 495 9.41 -21.48 4.75
N GLY A 496 9.73 -22.44 3.86
CA GLY A 496 8.77 -23.20 3.09
C GLY A 496 8.26 -22.50 1.81
N ALA A 497 8.61 -21.24 1.58
CA ALA A 497 8.35 -20.61 0.28
C ALA A 497 9.25 -21.20 -0.81
N ALA A 498 8.68 -21.45 -1.98
CA ALA A 498 9.42 -22.01 -3.12
C ALA A 498 10.03 -20.90 -3.98
N LEU A 499 11.30 -21.05 -4.38
CA LEU A 499 11.92 -20.18 -5.35
C LEU A 499 11.63 -20.73 -6.76
N GLN A 500 10.89 -19.98 -7.58
CA GLN A 500 10.45 -20.34 -8.92
C GLN A 500 10.85 -19.28 -9.95
N VAL A 501 10.89 -19.67 -11.23
CA VAL A 501 11.11 -18.76 -12.36
C VAL A 501 9.78 -18.50 -13.06
N LEU A 502 9.41 -17.25 -13.26
CA LEU A 502 8.18 -16.85 -13.96
C LEU A 502 8.16 -17.40 -15.40
N GLY A 503 6.98 -17.77 -15.85
CA GLY A 503 6.75 -18.18 -17.24
C GLY A 503 7.13 -19.63 -17.58
N LEU A 504 7.86 -20.36 -16.72
CA LEU A 504 8.23 -21.74 -17.01
C LEU A 504 7.10 -22.77 -16.78
N ASN A 505 6.10 -22.42 -15.96
CA ASN A 505 5.03 -23.35 -15.58
C ASN A 505 3.62 -22.92 -16.02
N GLY A 506 3.48 -21.95 -16.94
CA GLY A 506 2.18 -21.50 -17.47
C GLY A 506 1.24 -20.87 -16.42
N GLN A 507 1.73 -20.55 -15.24
CA GLN A 507 0.95 -19.91 -14.19
C GLN A 507 0.98 -18.39 -14.35
N ALA A 508 -0.20 -17.77 -14.32
CA ALA A 508 -0.33 -16.31 -14.23
C ALA A 508 0.22 -15.81 -12.89
N PRO A 509 0.81 -14.60 -12.85
CA PRO A 509 1.32 -13.98 -11.64
C PRO A 509 0.23 -13.66 -10.62
#